data_642ae34ec70378f64b4ad4ea90ca9009
#
_entry.id   642ae34ec70378f64b4ad4ea90ca9009
#
_cell.length_a   1.000
_cell.length_b   1.000
_cell.length_c   1.000
_cell.angle_alpha   90.00
_cell.angle_beta   90.00
_cell.angle_gamma   90.00
#
_symmetry.space_group_name_H-M   'P 1'
#
loop_
_entity.id
_entity.type
_entity.pdbx_description
1 polymer ?
#
loop_
_entity_poly.entity_id
_entity_poly.type
_entity_poly.pdbx_seq_one_letter_code
_entity_poly.pdbx_strand_id
1 'polypeptide(L)'
;MLEAVLFDLDGTLWDATHGILKTWNDVIVSHPESKRDVLSMEELSGYLGLPMTEIADRMFPECSTEQKEVFMAECCEKENAYLSEYGGVLYPALEETLQKLKKKYRLFIVSNCQQGYIESFLKAHRLGSVFDDIICWGDNLLPKGENNKLIMQKNGVTKAVYVGDTAGDENSAKVAGIPFVYASYGFGKAVSPDYIIENFAQLPEVLEKII
;
A
#
# COMPACT_ATOMS: atom_id res chain seq x y z
N MET A 1 -21.75 -15.30 0.74
CA MET A 1 -21.08 -14.94 2.00
C MET A 1 -19.68 -14.42 1.65
N LEU A 2 -19.23 -13.33 2.26
CA LEU A 2 -17.88 -12.78 2.05
C LEU A 2 -16.81 -13.80 2.45
N GLU A 3 -15.80 -14.01 1.61
CA GLU A 3 -14.74 -15.01 1.77
C GLU A 3 -13.41 -14.39 2.18
N ALA A 4 -13.14 -13.16 1.66
CA ALA A 4 -11.84 -12.53 1.82
C ALA A 4 -11.91 -11.02 1.95
N VAL A 5 -10.85 -10.45 2.55
CA VAL A 5 -10.60 -9.02 2.62
C VAL A 5 -9.23 -8.75 1.99
N LEU A 6 -9.20 -7.88 1.00
CA LEU A 6 -8.01 -7.36 0.37
C LEU A 6 -7.70 -5.99 0.96
N PHE A 7 -6.46 -5.72 1.29
CA PHE A 7 -6.04 -4.47 1.89
C PHE A 7 -5.00 -3.76 1.02
N ASP A 8 -5.14 -2.46 0.88
CA ASP A 8 -3.98 -1.62 0.62
C ASP A 8 -3.06 -1.58 1.84
N LEU A 9 -1.87 -1.02 1.70
CA LEU A 9 -0.85 -1.00 2.73
C LEU A 9 -0.69 0.39 3.34
N ASP A 10 -0.15 1.34 2.56
CA ASP A 10 0.15 2.70 3.03
C ASP A 10 -1.13 3.54 3.19
N GLY A 11 -1.31 4.17 4.35
CA GLY A 11 -2.55 4.89 4.65
C GLY A 11 -3.71 3.99 5.08
N THR A 12 -3.56 2.66 4.99
CA THR A 12 -4.60 1.70 5.35
C THR A 12 -4.20 0.82 6.53
N LEU A 13 -3.03 0.18 6.48
CA LEU A 13 -2.52 -0.68 7.56
C LEU A 13 -1.46 0.04 8.41
N TRP A 14 -0.64 0.88 7.79
CA TRP A 14 0.42 1.64 8.46
C TRP A 14 0.67 3.01 7.84
N ASP A 15 1.46 3.82 8.54
CA ASP A 15 2.08 5.05 8.07
C ASP A 15 3.61 4.87 8.08
N ALA A 16 4.21 4.75 6.91
CA ALA A 16 5.66 4.62 6.71
C ALA A 16 6.32 5.93 6.26
N THR A 17 5.56 7.03 6.15
CA THR A 17 6.01 8.30 5.52
C THR A 17 7.32 8.84 6.09
N HIS A 18 7.55 8.76 7.39
CA HIS A 18 8.79 9.23 8.01
C HIS A 18 10.02 8.41 7.58
N GLY A 19 9.86 7.09 7.47
CA GLY A 19 10.93 6.19 7.01
C GLY A 19 11.24 6.41 5.54
N ILE A 20 10.21 6.52 4.71
CA ILE A 20 10.31 6.81 3.27
C ILE A 20 11.02 8.16 3.07
N LEU A 21 10.53 9.22 3.70
CA LEU A 21 11.11 10.57 3.57
C LEU A 21 12.59 10.57 3.92
N LYS A 22 12.95 9.92 5.04
CA LYS A 22 14.34 9.84 5.48
C LYS A 22 15.21 9.14 4.43
N THR A 23 14.84 7.95 4.01
CA THR A 23 15.67 7.11 3.14
C THR A 23 15.78 7.68 1.72
N TRP A 24 14.70 8.25 1.19
CA TRP A 24 14.72 8.89 -0.12
C TRP A 24 15.53 10.17 -0.11
N ASN A 25 15.48 10.97 0.96
CA ASN A 25 16.34 12.13 1.13
C ASN A 25 17.82 11.76 1.25
N ASP A 26 18.15 10.64 1.92
CA ASP A 26 19.52 10.12 1.97
C ASP A 26 20.05 9.79 0.54
N VAL A 27 19.18 9.27 -0.35
CA VAL A 27 19.53 9.03 -1.77
C VAL A 27 19.71 10.35 -2.52
N ILE A 28 18.75 11.27 -2.41
CA ILE A 28 18.81 12.57 -3.08
C ILE A 28 20.13 13.30 -2.73
N VAL A 29 20.50 13.32 -1.46
CA VAL A 29 21.74 13.95 -1.00
C VAL A 29 22.98 13.24 -1.55
N SER A 30 22.94 11.92 -1.76
CA SER A 30 24.04 11.16 -2.34
C SER A 30 24.19 11.35 -3.87
N HIS A 31 23.17 11.91 -4.53
CA HIS A 31 23.13 12.13 -5.98
C HIS A 31 22.92 13.62 -6.34
N PRO A 32 23.95 14.49 -6.16
CA PRO A 32 23.83 15.90 -6.49
C PRO A 32 23.56 16.15 -7.99
N GLU A 33 23.87 15.17 -8.85
CA GLU A 33 23.54 15.18 -10.28
C GLU A 33 22.03 15.10 -10.56
N SER A 34 21.21 14.71 -9.58
CA SER A 34 19.74 14.74 -9.66
C SER A 34 19.18 16.16 -9.75
N LYS A 35 20.00 17.17 -9.36
CA LYS A 35 19.67 18.60 -9.40
C LYS A 35 18.37 18.97 -8.68
N ARG A 36 18.04 18.23 -7.64
CA ARG A 36 16.87 18.51 -6.83
C ARG A 36 17.21 18.71 -5.35
N ASP A 37 16.40 19.50 -4.68
CA ASP A 37 16.43 19.62 -3.23
C ASP A 37 15.79 18.39 -2.54
N VAL A 38 16.04 18.24 -1.24
CA VAL A 38 15.41 17.20 -0.44
C VAL A 38 13.89 17.33 -0.47
N LEU A 39 13.21 16.17 -0.42
CA LEU A 39 11.75 16.10 -0.35
C LEU A 39 11.24 16.70 0.96
N SER A 40 10.16 17.46 0.87
CA SER A 40 9.31 17.78 2.01
C SER A 40 8.28 16.67 2.26
N MET A 41 7.70 16.65 3.47
CA MET A 41 6.58 15.74 3.78
C MET A 41 5.36 16.02 2.90
N GLU A 42 5.09 17.28 2.57
CA GLU A 42 3.99 17.67 1.69
C GLU A 42 4.18 17.11 0.27
N GLU A 43 5.39 17.21 -0.28
CA GLU A 43 5.71 16.67 -1.59
C GLU A 43 5.62 15.14 -1.60
N LEU A 44 6.19 14.45 -0.60
CA LEU A 44 6.08 13.00 -0.46
C LEU A 44 4.61 12.55 -0.40
N SER A 45 3.78 13.26 0.37
CA SER A 45 2.35 12.94 0.48
C SER A 45 1.62 12.95 -0.86
N GLY A 46 2.08 13.77 -1.81
CA GLY A 46 1.57 13.80 -3.18
C GLY A 46 1.98 12.61 -4.05
N TYR A 47 2.90 11.78 -3.58
CA TYR A 47 3.38 10.59 -4.30
C TYR A 47 2.76 9.28 -3.79
N LEU A 48 2.19 9.29 -2.57
CA LEU A 48 1.65 8.08 -1.98
C LEU A 48 0.50 7.48 -2.80
N GLY A 49 0.56 6.17 -2.99
CA GLY A 49 -0.42 5.42 -3.79
C GLY A 49 -0.20 5.44 -5.30
N LEU A 50 0.76 6.25 -5.81
CA LEU A 50 1.13 6.26 -7.23
C LEU A 50 2.04 5.07 -7.58
N PRO A 51 2.04 4.62 -8.85
CA PRO A 51 3.04 3.67 -9.35
C PRO A 51 4.46 4.27 -9.30
N MET A 52 5.47 3.44 -9.02
CA MET A 52 6.86 3.87 -8.86
C MET A 52 7.42 4.61 -10.09
N THR A 53 6.97 4.26 -11.30
CA THR A 53 7.37 4.96 -12.54
C THR A 53 6.86 6.41 -12.57
N GLU A 54 5.63 6.64 -12.12
CA GLU A 54 5.06 7.99 -12.03
C GLU A 54 5.74 8.81 -10.93
N ILE A 55 6.09 8.19 -9.82
CA ILE A 55 6.88 8.82 -8.75
C ILE A 55 8.24 9.25 -9.30
N ALA A 56 8.95 8.37 -10.02
CA ALA A 56 10.24 8.66 -10.63
C ALA A 56 10.19 9.88 -11.56
N ASP A 57 9.15 9.97 -12.41
CA ASP A 57 8.98 11.07 -13.34
C ASP A 57 8.72 12.40 -12.63
N ARG A 58 7.93 12.40 -11.57
CA ARG A 58 7.64 13.59 -10.77
C ARG A 58 8.82 14.00 -9.89
N MET A 59 9.51 13.01 -9.32
CA MET A 59 10.61 13.21 -8.37
C MET A 59 11.89 13.69 -9.07
N PHE A 60 12.18 13.20 -10.30
CA PHE A 60 13.39 13.49 -11.04
C PHE A 60 13.10 13.97 -12.48
N PRO A 61 12.38 15.09 -12.68
CA PRO A 61 11.87 15.51 -13.99
C PRO A 61 12.99 15.86 -14.99
N GLU A 62 14.17 16.28 -14.49
CA GLU A 62 15.30 16.67 -15.34
C GLU A 62 16.29 15.53 -15.62
N CYS A 63 16.09 14.36 -15.03
CA CYS A 63 16.98 13.22 -15.18
C CYS A 63 16.61 12.37 -16.40
N SER A 64 17.59 11.68 -16.98
CA SER A 64 17.34 10.68 -18.01
C SER A 64 16.58 9.46 -17.43
N THR A 65 15.98 8.65 -18.30
CA THR A 65 15.28 7.43 -17.88
C THR A 65 16.19 6.51 -17.07
N GLU A 66 17.44 6.32 -17.55
CA GLU A 66 18.44 5.48 -16.89
C GLU A 66 18.81 6.02 -15.49
N GLN A 67 18.94 7.35 -15.35
CA GLN A 67 19.21 7.96 -14.05
C GLN A 67 18.04 7.78 -13.09
N LYS A 68 16.79 7.97 -13.55
CA LYS A 68 15.58 7.73 -12.77
C LYS A 68 15.51 6.29 -12.26
N GLU A 69 15.79 5.33 -13.13
CA GLU A 69 15.81 3.91 -12.77
C GLU A 69 16.85 3.61 -11.67
N VAL A 70 18.06 4.15 -11.79
CA VAL A 70 19.13 3.97 -10.80
C VAL A 70 18.75 4.60 -9.46
N PHE A 71 18.30 5.86 -9.47
CA PHE A 71 17.94 6.56 -8.22
C PHE A 71 16.76 5.92 -7.51
N MET A 72 15.72 5.54 -8.27
CA MET A 72 14.55 4.87 -7.69
C MET A 72 14.88 3.47 -7.17
N ALA A 73 15.74 2.71 -7.85
CA ALA A 73 16.19 1.41 -7.34
C ALA A 73 16.91 1.56 -5.99
N GLU A 74 17.79 2.57 -5.85
CA GLU A 74 18.47 2.86 -4.59
C GLU A 74 17.50 3.34 -3.51
N CYS A 75 16.51 4.19 -3.85
CA CYS A 75 15.44 4.59 -2.96
C CYS A 75 14.70 3.37 -2.41
N CYS A 76 14.23 2.47 -3.29
CA CYS A 76 13.51 1.26 -2.92
C CYS A 76 14.35 0.32 -2.04
N GLU A 77 15.64 0.12 -2.37
CA GLU A 77 16.53 -0.74 -1.59
C GLU A 77 16.73 -0.20 -0.17
N LYS A 78 17.09 1.09 -0.04
CA LYS A 78 17.29 1.73 1.27
C LYS A 78 16.01 1.77 2.10
N GLU A 79 14.90 2.05 1.47
CA GLU A 79 13.57 2.07 2.08
C GLU A 79 13.19 0.70 2.62
N ASN A 80 13.27 -0.35 1.79
CA ASN A 80 12.96 -1.72 2.20
C ASN A 80 13.88 -2.16 3.37
N ALA A 81 15.18 -1.87 3.30
CA ALA A 81 16.13 -2.18 4.38
C ALA A 81 15.74 -1.48 5.68
N TYR A 82 15.52 -0.17 5.63
CA TYR A 82 15.15 0.64 6.79
C TYR A 82 13.82 0.17 7.40
N LEU A 83 12.77 0.05 6.59
CA LEU A 83 11.45 -0.33 7.06
C LEU A 83 11.37 -1.77 7.57
N SER A 84 12.20 -2.68 7.05
CA SER A 84 12.27 -4.05 7.56
C SER A 84 12.88 -4.14 8.97
N GLU A 85 13.68 -3.14 9.38
CA GLU A 85 14.33 -3.07 10.68
C GLU A 85 13.52 -2.24 11.69
N TYR A 86 13.07 -1.05 11.26
CA TYR A 86 12.44 -0.07 12.16
C TYR A 86 10.91 -0.03 12.05
N GLY A 87 10.34 -0.49 10.93
CA GLY A 87 8.90 -0.42 10.64
C GLY A 87 8.40 0.97 10.34
N GLY A 88 7.10 1.05 10.07
CA GLY A 88 6.29 2.26 10.12
C GLY A 88 5.38 2.24 11.34
N VAL A 89 4.47 3.20 11.44
CA VAL A 89 3.50 3.30 12.54
C VAL A 89 2.21 2.57 12.15
N LEU A 90 1.86 1.52 12.86
CA LEU A 90 0.57 0.84 12.67
C LEU A 90 -0.59 1.74 13.08
N TYR A 91 -1.67 1.70 12.33
CA TYR A 91 -2.89 2.38 12.75
C TYR A 91 -3.47 1.74 14.04
N PRO A 92 -4.15 2.52 14.90
CA PRO A 92 -4.70 2.03 16.17
C PRO A 92 -5.59 0.80 16.00
N ALA A 93 -5.47 -0.16 16.90
CA ALA A 93 -6.22 -1.42 16.95
C ALA A 93 -6.01 -2.36 15.75
N LEU A 94 -4.97 -2.13 14.90
CA LEU A 94 -4.75 -2.94 13.70
C LEU A 94 -4.56 -4.42 14.02
N GLU A 95 -3.57 -4.74 14.86
CA GLU A 95 -3.18 -6.13 15.11
C GLU A 95 -4.33 -6.96 15.69
N GLU A 96 -5.02 -6.43 16.71
CA GLU A 96 -6.15 -7.14 17.33
C GLU A 96 -7.32 -7.32 16.36
N THR A 97 -7.57 -6.34 15.50
CA THR A 97 -8.63 -6.40 14.49
C THR A 97 -8.30 -7.42 13.41
N LEU A 98 -7.07 -7.41 12.88
CA LEU A 98 -6.61 -8.43 11.93
C LEU A 98 -6.74 -9.85 12.50
N GLN A 99 -6.38 -10.05 13.78
CA GLN A 99 -6.55 -11.36 14.44
C GLN A 99 -8.01 -11.79 14.57
N LYS A 100 -8.94 -10.85 14.74
CA LYS A 100 -10.39 -11.15 14.73
C LYS A 100 -10.87 -11.51 13.32
N LEU A 101 -10.45 -10.74 12.32
CA LEU A 101 -10.84 -10.94 10.92
C LEU A 101 -10.34 -12.28 10.36
N LYS A 102 -9.09 -12.65 10.65
CA LYS A 102 -8.48 -13.91 10.19
C LYS A 102 -9.26 -15.16 10.64
N LYS A 103 -10.04 -15.10 11.71
CA LYS A 103 -10.89 -16.21 12.17
C LYS A 103 -12.08 -16.48 11.24
N LYS A 104 -12.47 -15.48 10.43
CA LYS A 104 -13.67 -15.53 9.57
C LYS A 104 -13.36 -15.43 8.10
N TYR A 105 -12.29 -14.71 7.74
CA TYR A 105 -11.94 -14.33 6.37
C TYR A 105 -10.49 -14.67 6.05
N ARG A 106 -10.22 -14.90 4.78
CA ARG A 106 -8.86 -14.88 4.24
C ARG A 106 -8.43 -13.43 4.07
N LEU A 107 -7.17 -13.12 4.38
CA LEU A 107 -6.64 -11.77 4.36
C LEU A 107 -5.50 -11.66 3.34
N PHE A 108 -5.56 -10.63 2.50
CA PHE A 108 -4.58 -10.39 1.44
C PHE A 108 -4.09 -8.94 1.45
N ILE A 109 -2.85 -8.71 1.02
CA ILE A 109 -2.37 -7.35 0.75
C ILE A 109 -2.17 -7.19 -0.74
N VAL A 110 -2.70 -6.10 -1.30
CA VAL A 110 -2.52 -5.70 -2.71
C VAL A 110 -2.13 -4.22 -2.76
N SER A 111 -0.89 -3.91 -3.13
CA SER A 111 -0.35 -2.55 -3.11
C SER A 111 0.31 -2.15 -4.44
N ASN A 112 0.47 -0.83 -4.66
CA ASN A 112 1.22 -0.28 -5.79
C ASN A 112 2.73 -0.14 -5.51
N CYS A 113 3.22 -0.65 -4.38
CA CYS A 113 4.62 -0.54 -3.99
C CYS A 113 5.55 -1.42 -4.83
N GLN A 114 6.86 -1.24 -4.61
CA GLN A 114 7.93 -2.07 -5.14
C GLN A 114 7.98 -3.45 -4.48
N GLN A 115 8.67 -4.38 -5.12
CA GLN A 115 8.95 -5.70 -4.57
C GLN A 115 9.76 -5.60 -3.26
N GLY A 116 9.43 -6.42 -2.27
CA GLY A 116 10.09 -6.44 -0.96
C GLY A 116 9.52 -5.48 0.07
N TYR A 117 8.67 -4.54 -0.32
CA TYR A 117 8.08 -3.55 0.58
C TYR A 117 7.03 -4.15 1.52
N ILE A 118 6.11 -4.95 0.97
CA ILE A 118 5.12 -5.67 1.79
C ILE A 118 5.82 -6.62 2.76
N GLU A 119 6.85 -7.32 2.31
CA GLU A 119 7.66 -8.21 3.15
C GLU A 119 8.36 -7.45 4.28
N SER A 120 8.80 -6.21 4.03
CA SER A 120 9.37 -5.34 5.06
C SER A 120 8.37 -5.00 6.15
N PHE A 121 7.13 -4.64 5.77
CA PHE A 121 6.00 -4.46 6.69
C PHE A 121 5.74 -5.72 7.53
N LEU A 122 5.59 -6.87 6.85
CA LEU A 122 5.29 -8.14 7.50
C LEU A 122 6.38 -8.57 8.48
N LYS A 123 7.65 -8.32 8.14
CA LYS A 123 8.81 -8.64 8.97
C LYS A 123 8.88 -7.73 10.20
N ALA A 124 8.82 -6.41 9.99
CA ALA A 124 8.94 -5.43 11.06
C ALA A 124 7.87 -5.62 12.15
N HIS A 125 6.63 -5.90 11.73
CA HIS A 125 5.50 -6.05 12.63
C HIS A 125 5.14 -7.50 12.96
N ARG A 126 5.91 -8.49 12.48
CA ARG A 126 5.69 -9.93 12.72
C ARG A 126 4.30 -10.41 12.28
N LEU A 127 3.78 -9.85 11.21
CA LEU A 127 2.43 -10.12 10.69
C LEU A 127 2.41 -11.16 9.55
N GLY A 128 3.53 -11.79 9.22
CA GLY A 128 3.64 -12.75 8.10
C GLY A 128 2.68 -13.94 8.18
N SER A 129 2.26 -14.36 9.38
CA SER A 129 1.29 -15.44 9.54
C SER A 129 -0.16 -14.97 9.47
N VAL A 130 -0.42 -13.66 9.37
CA VAL A 130 -1.77 -13.08 9.37
C VAL A 130 -2.37 -13.10 7.98
N PHE A 131 -1.58 -12.82 6.97
CA PHE A 131 -2.03 -12.73 5.58
C PHE A 131 -1.81 -14.06 4.85
N ASP A 132 -2.78 -14.45 4.03
CA ASP A 132 -2.75 -15.71 3.27
C ASP A 132 -1.92 -15.58 1.99
N ASP A 133 -1.92 -14.41 1.37
CA ASP A 133 -1.10 -14.10 0.18
C ASP A 133 -0.91 -12.58 0.04
N ILE A 134 0.08 -12.19 -0.74
CA ILE A 134 0.41 -10.80 -1.02
C ILE A 134 0.73 -10.62 -2.50
N ILE A 135 0.52 -9.43 -3.04
CA ILE A 135 0.94 -9.06 -4.39
C ILE A 135 1.11 -7.54 -4.47
N CYS A 136 2.16 -7.10 -5.15
CA CYS A 136 2.38 -5.68 -5.41
C CYS A 136 2.63 -5.40 -6.90
N TRP A 137 2.61 -4.13 -7.25
CA TRP A 137 2.97 -3.68 -8.60
C TRP A 137 4.39 -4.14 -8.99
N GLY A 138 5.33 -4.10 -8.04
CA GLY A 138 6.71 -4.50 -8.27
C GLY A 138 6.91 -5.98 -8.65
N ASP A 139 5.93 -6.85 -8.40
CA ASP A 139 6.02 -8.28 -8.74
C ASP A 139 5.80 -8.55 -10.23
N ASN A 140 4.94 -7.76 -10.89
CA ASN A 140 4.46 -8.08 -12.25
C ASN A 140 4.14 -6.87 -13.12
N LEU A 141 4.29 -5.65 -12.59
CA LEU A 141 4.01 -4.37 -13.24
C LEU A 141 2.53 -4.20 -13.66
N LEU A 142 1.61 -4.97 -13.10
CA LEU A 142 0.18 -4.84 -13.36
C LEU A 142 -0.46 -3.76 -12.48
N PRO A 143 -1.47 -3.05 -13.00
CA PRO A 143 -2.27 -2.14 -12.19
C PRO A 143 -2.94 -2.85 -11.00
N LYS A 144 -3.13 -2.15 -9.88
CA LYS A 144 -3.70 -2.67 -8.63
C LYS A 144 -5.03 -3.42 -8.86
N GLY A 145 -5.91 -2.92 -9.73
CA GLY A 145 -7.19 -3.59 -10.03
C GLY A 145 -7.03 -4.96 -10.71
N GLU A 146 -6.02 -5.12 -11.55
CA GLU A 146 -5.69 -6.44 -12.14
C GLU A 146 -5.04 -7.36 -11.11
N ASN A 147 -4.21 -6.81 -10.22
CA ASN A 147 -3.64 -7.56 -9.10
C ASN A 147 -4.73 -8.03 -8.12
N ASN A 148 -5.79 -7.25 -7.89
CA ASN A 148 -6.95 -7.70 -7.11
C ASN A 148 -7.61 -8.93 -7.75
N LYS A 149 -7.84 -8.93 -9.07
CA LYS A 149 -8.38 -10.10 -9.78
C LYS A 149 -7.44 -11.29 -9.71
N LEU A 150 -6.15 -11.05 -9.92
CA LEU A 150 -5.14 -12.10 -9.97
C LEU A 150 -5.01 -12.82 -8.63
N ILE A 151 -4.94 -12.09 -7.52
CA ILE A 151 -4.82 -12.69 -6.18
C ILE A 151 -6.07 -13.46 -5.79
N MET A 152 -7.26 -12.95 -6.15
CA MET A 152 -8.51 -13.66 -5.96
C MET A 152 -8.55 -14.97 -6.77
N GLN A 153 -8.20 -14.91 -8.06
CA GLN A 153 -8.17 -16.08 -8.93
C GLN A 153 -7.16 -17.14 -8.43
N LYS A 154 -5.92 -16.72 -8.13
CA LYS A 154 -4.85 -17.59 -7.62
C LYS A 154 -5.28 -18.34 -6.36
N ASN A 155 -6.08 -17.69 -5.53
CA ASN A 155 -6.52 -18.21 -4.24
C ASN A 155 -7.92 -18.83 -4.26
N GLY A 156 -8.60 -18.90 -5.40
CA GLY A 156 -9.94 -19.47 -5.53
C GLY A 156 -11.03 -18.68 -4.79
N VAL A 157 -10.82 -17.35 -4.62
CA VAL A 157 -11.76 -16.44 -3.95
C VAL A 157 -12.70 -15.85 -4.97
N THR A 158 -14.00 -15.88 -4.70
CA THR A 158 -15.04 -15.34 -5.59
C THR A 158 -15.75 -14.12 -5.00
N LYS A 159 -15.78 -13.99 -3.68
CA LYS A 159 -16.42 -12.89 -2.96
C LYS A 159 -15.43 -12.22 -2.00
N ALA A 160 -14.95 -11.07 -2.38
CA ALA A 160 -14.01 -10.28 -1.60
C ALA A 160 -14.50 -8.83 -1.46
N VAL A 161 -13.84 -8.08 -0.59
CA VAL A 161 -13.96 -6.64 -0.44
C VAL A 161 -12.55 -6.04 -0.45
N TYR A 162 -12.39 -4.85 -0.96
CA TYR A 162 -11.13 -4.10 -0.90
C TYR A 162 -11.22 -2.98 0.13
N VAL A 163 -10.21 -2.85 0.98
CA VAL A 163 -10.07 -1.78 1.98
C VAL A 163 -8.86 -0.92 1.59
N GLY A 164 -9.07 0.38 1.45
CA GLY A 164 -8.03 1.33 1.04
C GLY A 164 -8.42 2.76 1.37
N ASP A 165 -7.50 3.71 1.17
CA ASP A 165 -7.68 5.09 1.59
C ASP A 165 -7.70 6.10 0.44
N THR A 166 -7.54 5.68 -0.81
CA THR A 166 -7.44 6.57 -1.97
C THR A 166 -8.53 6.34 -3.02
N ALA A 167 -8.73 7.32 -3.92
CA ALA A 167 -9.54 7.16 -5.12
C ALA A 167 -8.95 6.10 -6.08
N GLY A 168 -7.63 5.87 -6.04
CA GLY A 168 -6.96 4.79 -6.75
C GLY A 168 -7.41 3.41 -6.27
N ASP A 169 -7.58 3.26 -4.96
CA ASP A 169 -8.08 2.03 -4.33
C ASP A 169 -9.54 1.77 -4.70
N GLU A 170 -10.39 2.81 -4.62
CA GLU A 170 -11.78 2.74 -5.06
C GLU A 170 -11.88 2.27 -6.51
N ASN A 171 -11.07 2.87 -7.41
CA ASN A 171 -11.04 2.46 -8.80
C ASN A 171 -10.53 1.01 -8.96
N SER A 172 -9.55 0.59 -8.18
CA SER A 172 -9.00 -0.77 -8.22
C SER A 172 -10.04 -1.82 -7.81
N ALA A 173 -10.83 -1.53 -6.78
CA ALA A 173 -11.95 -2.36 -6.34
C ALA A 173 -13.03 -2.45 -7.44
N LYS A 174 -13.38 -1.32 -8.07
CA LYS A 174 -14.33 -1.25 -9.19
C LYS A 174 -13.86 -2.07 -10.39
N VAL A 175 -12.58 -2.00 -10.76
CA VAL A 175 -11.97 -2.82 -11.83
C VAL A 175 -12.08 -4.30 -11.51
N ALA A 176 -11.88 -4.68 -10.25
CA ALA A 176 -12.02 -6.06 -9.80
C ALA A 176 -13.47 -6.52 -9.63
N GLY A 177 -14.44 -5.60 -9.65
CA GLY A 177 -15.86 -5.90 -9.47
C GLY A 177 -16.23 -6.28 -8.03
N ILE A 178 -15.51 -5.76 -7.05
CA ILE A 178 -15.71 -6.00 -5.62
C ILE A 178 -16.05 -4.71 -4.87
N PRO A 179 -16.80 -4.77 -3.76
CA PRO A 179 -17.09 -3.61 -2.93
C PRO A 179 -15.83 -2.94 -2.38
N PHE A 180 -15.92 -1.65 -2.10
CA PHE A 180 -14.86 -0.82 -1.55
C PHE A 180 -15.22 -0.28 -0.17
N VAL A 181 -14.32 -0.48 0.80
CA VAL A 181 -14.37 0.14 2.13
C VAL A 181 -13.30 1.22 2.19
N TYR A 182 -13.72 2.47 2.33
CA TYR A 182 -12.82 3.60 2.46
C TYR A 182 -12.33 3.78 3.89
N ALA A 183 -11.02 3.73 4.07
CA ALA A 183 -10.31 4.04 5.32
C ALA A 183 -10.06 5.55 5.39
N SER A 184 -11.03 6.31 5.94
CA SER A 184 -11.00 7.78 5.93
C SER A 184 -9.94 8.41 6.84
N TYR A 185 -9.26 7.61 7.64
CA TYR A 185 -8.12 7.98 8.48
C TYR A 185 -6.78 7.98 7.74
N GLY A 186 -6.74 7.50 6.49
CA GLY A 186 -5.52 7.44 5.67
C GLY A 186 -5.11 8.76 5.04
N PHE A 187 -4.30 8.71 4.00
CA PHE A 187 -3.70 9.89 3.38
C PHE A 187 -4.59 10.53 2.32
N GLY A 188 -5.40 9.72 1.63
CA GLY A 188 -6.13 10.13 0.45
C GLY A 188 -7.62 10.41 0.69
N LYS A 189 -8.36 10.46 -0.42
CA LYS A 189 -9.81 10.62 -0.43
C LYS A 189 -10.42 9.67 -1.43
N ALA A 190 -11.56 9.07 -1.07
CA ALA A 190 -12.44 8.36 -2.01
C ALA A 190 -13.48 9.32 -2.60
N VAL A 191 -14.11 8.91 -3.69
CA VAL A 191 -15.12 9.71 -4.40
C VAL A 191 -16.54 9.24 -4.07
N SER A 192 -16.78 7.92 -4.13
CA SER A 192 -18.09 7.31 -3.91
C SER A 192 -17.93 5.89 -3.33
N PRO A 193 -17.35 5.75 -2.14
CA PRO A 193 -17.12 4.45 -1.53
C PRO A 193 -18.43 3.76 -1.15
N ASP A 194 -18.46 2.44 -1.20
CA ASP A 194 -19.62 1.65 -0.76
C ASP A 194 -19.79 1.71 0.76
N TYR A 195 -18.67 1.74 1.49
CA TYR A 195 -18.62 1.81 2.95
C TYR A 195 -17.48 2.72 3.41
N ILE A 196 -17.58 3.24 4.64
CA ILE A 196 -16.56 4.12 5.23
C ILE A 196 -16.23 3.62 6.65
N ILE A 197 -14.96 3.64 6.99
CA ILE A 197 -14.46 3.46 8.35
C ILE A 197 -13.58 4.67 8.75
N GLU A 198 -13.80 5.19 9.95
CA GLU A 198 -13.02 6.31 10.53
C GLU A 198 -11.85 5.81 11.38
N ASN A 199 -11.82 4.53 11.68
CA ASN A 199 -10.73 3.83 12.35
C ASN A 199 -10.81 2.33 12.02
N PHE A 200 -9.68 1.63 12.10
CA PHE A 200 -9.58 0.23 11.69
C PHE A 200 -10.44 -0.72 12.53
N ALA A 201 -10.71 -0.39 13.80
CA ALA A 201 -11.53 -1.20 14.69
C ALA A 201 -13.00 -1.33 14.25
N GLN A 202 -13.49 -0.43 13.38
CA GLN A 202 -14.87 -0.48 12.85
C GLN A 202 -15.04 -1.53 11.73
N LEU A 203 -13.93 -2.00 11.14
CA LEU A 203 -13.99 -2.87 9.97
C LEU A 203 -14.80 -4.15 10.18
N PRO A 204 -14.70 -4.89 11.31
CA PRO A 204 -15.51 -6.10 11.52
C PRO A 204 -17.03 -5.87 11.42
N GLU A 205 -17.52 -4.75 11.95
CA GLU A 205 -18.95 -4.42 11.90
C GLU A 205 -19.41 -4.05 10.49
N VAL A 206 -18.52 -3.41 9.70
CA VAL A 206 -18.81 -3.05 8.30
C VAL A 206 -18.86 -4.31 7.45
N LEU A 207 -17.92 -5.25 7.64
CA LEU A 207 -17.88 -6.50 6.87
C LEU A 207 -19.11 -7.38 7.08
N GLU A 208 -19.75 -7.34 8.26
CA GLU A 208 -20.99 -8.06 8.54
C GLU A 208 -22.19 -7.54 7.74
N LYS A 209 -22.13 -6.33 7.19
CA LYS A 209 -23.16 -5.71 6.34
C LYS A 209 -22.98 -6.01 4.85
N ILE A 210 -21.82 -6.55 4.46
CA ILE A 210 -21.49 -6.90 3.07
C ILE A 210 -22.03 -8.30 2.77
N ILE A 211 -23.02 -8.39 1.87
CA ILE A 211 -23.76 -9.63 1.54
C ILE A 211 -23.05 -10.42 0.43
#